data_17248dbbd970e35a8e8762c045003958
#
_entry.id   17248dbbd970e35a8e8762c045003958
#
_cell.length_a   1.000
_cell.length_b   1.000
_cell.length_c   1.000
_cell.angle_alpha   90.00
_cell.angle_beta   90.00
_cell.angle_gamma   90.00
#
_symmetry.space_group_name_H-M   'P 1'
#
loop_
_entity.id
_entity.type
_entity.pdbx_description
1 polymer ?
#
loop_
_entity_poly.entity_id
_entity_poly.type
_entity_poly.pdbx_seq_one_letter_code
_entity_poly.pdbx_strand_id
1 'polypeptide(L)'
;MNLRELQEMYDLAKLTYKEGVRLEVRDKIAELLRPIDVDVFNGTYKAEIFDEDTAMGLSDEEFDKHEEREQAVRDVLRECEGQLYEMVEEIDEWCSVCVSLYSNTTIGIEVEVDEMKFEYEFKNRYSK
;
A
#
# COMPACT_ATOMS: atom_id res chain seq x y z
N MET A 1 -35.10 24.41 -5.24
CA MET A 1 -34.05 23.52 -5.78
C MET A 1 -34.69 22.36 -6.53
N ASN A 2 -34.27 22.10 -7.78
CA ASN A 2 -34.83 21.03 -8.59
C ASN A 2 -34.04 19.70 -8.37
N LEU A 3 -34.57 18.62 -8.95
CA LEU A 3 -33.97 17.28 -8.81
C LEU A 3 -32.57 17.21 -9.41
N ARG A 4 -32.32 17.93 -10.49
CA ARG A 4 -31.01 17.97 -11.13
C ARG A 4 -29.96 18.60 -10.22
N GLU A 5 -30.30 19.71 -9.58
CA GLU A 5 -29.40 20.38 -8.62
C GLU A 5 -29.12 19.50 -7.41
N LEU A 6 -30.11 18.80 -6.89
CA LEU A 6 -29.95 17.86 -5.78
C LEU A 6 -29.02 16.71 -6.16
N GLN A 7 -29.15 16.19 -7.39
CA GLN A 7 -28.31 15.12 -7.89
C GLN A 7 -26.86 15.58 -8.03
N GLU A 8 -26.65 16.78 -8.55
CA GLU A 8 -25.30 17.37 -8.68
C GLU A 8 -24.64 17.54 -7.31
N MET A 9 -25.38 17.99 -6.32
CA MET A 9 -24.88 18.14 -4.93
C MET A 9 -24.51 16.79 -4.33
N TYR A 10 -25.33 15.78 -4.55
CA TYR A 10 -25.09 14.43 -4.07
C TYR A 10 -23.83 13.84 -4.71
N ASP A 11 -23.68 13.97 -6.02
CA ASP A 11 -22.51 13.48 -6.75
C ASP A 11 -21.23 14.16 -6.28
N LEU A 12 -21.27 15.47 -6.05
CA LEU A 12 -20.14 16.22 -5.53
C LEU A 12 -19.76 15.75 -4.10
N ALA A 13 -20.76 15.54 -3.25
CA ALA A 13 -20.54 15.05 -1.90
C ALA A 13 -19.88 13.66 -1.90
N LYS A 14 -20.30 12.78 -2.81
CA LYS A 14 -19.68 11.46 -2.98
C LYS A 14 -18.23 11.56 -3.40
N LEU A 15 -17.91 12.43 -4.36
CA LEU A 15 -16.54 12.63 -4.82
C LEU A 15 -15.65 13.18 -3.69
N THR A 16 -16.16 14.13 -2.91
CA THR A 16 -15.45 14.71 -1.78
C THR A 16 -15.15 13.65 -0.73
N TYR A 17 -16.13 12.81 -0.42
CA TYR A 17 -15.98 11.70 0.52
C TYR A 17 -14.93 10.72 0.04
N LYS A 18 -15.03 10.29 -1.21
CA LYS A 18 -14.09 9.35 -1.81
C LYS A 18 -12.66 9.88 -1.76
N GLU A 19 -12.46 11.13 -2.14
CA GLU A 19 -11.13 11.75 -2.13
C GLU A 19 -10.59 11.85 -0.69
N GLY A 20 -11.44 12.19 0.27
CA GLY A 20 -11.06 12.24 1.68
C GLY A 20 -10.58 10.89 2.20
N VAL A 21 -11.32 9.82 1.89
CA VAL A 21 -10.93 8.46 2.29
C VAL A 21 -9.62 8.06 1.61
N ARG A 22 -9.49 8.35 0.32
CA ARG A 22 -8.27 8.05 -0.44
C ARG A 22 -7.03 8.69 0.20
N LEU A 23 -7.15 9.96 0.59
CA LEU A 23 -6.05 10.69 1.21
C LEU A 23 -5.71 10.19 2.62
N GLU A 24 -6.71 9.86 3.42
CA GLU A 24 -6.47 9.30 4.75
C GLU A 24 -5.78 7.95 4.68
N VAL A 25 -6.20 7.08 3.75
CA VAL A 25 -5.55 5.79 3.52
C VAL A 25 -4.11 6.01 3.06
N ARG A 26 -3.89 6.93 2.13
CA ARG A 26 -2.54 7.26 1.64
C ARG A 26 -1.63 7.72 2.78
N ASP A 27 -2.12 8.61 3.63
CA ASP A 27 -1.34 9.13 4.75
C ASP A 27 -1.00 8.04 5.76
N LYS A 28 -1.94 7.12 6.00
CA LYS A 28 -1.69 5.96 6.87
C LYS A 28 -0.63 5.03 6.27
N ILE A 29 -0.69 4.79 4.98
CA ILE A 29 0.33 4.00 4.27
C ILE A 29 1.71 4.65 4.43
N ALA A 30 1.78 5.98 4.26
CA ALA A 30 3.04 6.72 4.42
C ALA A 30 3.64 6.52 5.81
N GLU A 31 2.80 6.56 6.84
CA GLU A 31 3.23 6.33 8.22
C GLU A 31 3.73 4.89 8.43
N LEU A 32 2.95 3.92 7.96
CA LEU A 32 3.22 2.50 8.23
C LEU A 32 4.41 1.95 7.44
N LEU A 33 4.67 2.45 6.24
CA LEU A 33 5.76 1.97 5.39
C LEU A 33 7.06 2.77 5.54
N ARG A 34 7.09 3.74 6.45
CA ARG A 34 8.29 4.54 6.72
C ARG A 34 9.52 3.68 7.06
N PRO A 35 9.40 2.60 7.86
CA PRO A 35 10.58 1.79 8.21
C PRO A 35 11.30 1.16 7.02
N ILE A 36 10.61 0.96 5.89
CA ILE A 36 11.22 0.40 4.68
C ILE A 36 11.47 1.47 3.61
N ASP A 37 11.49 2.73 4.02
CA ASP A 37 11.81 3.88 3.17
C ASP A 37 10.96 3.92 1.90
N VAL A 38 9.64 3.87 2.09
CA VAL A 38 8.68 3.97 0.99
C VAL A 38 8.25 5.43 0.85
N ASP A 39 8.43 5.97 -0.34
CA ASP A 39 7.93 7.30 -0.68
C ASP A 39 6.56 7.15 -1.34
N VAL A 40 5.52 7.34 -0.55
CA VAL A 40 4.14 7.19 -1.01
C VAL A 40 3.78 8.25 -2.05
N PHE A 41 4.34 9.45 -1.93
CA PHE A 41 4.03 10.55 -2.84
C PHE A 41 4.61 10.34 -4.23
N ASN A 42 5.77 9.70 -4.31
CA ASN A 42 6.43 9.41 -5.59
C ASN A 42 6.21 7.99 -6.09
N GLY A 43 5.49 7.17 -5.32
CA GLY A 43 5.21 5.79 -5.71
C GLY A 43 6.42 4.89 -5.75
N THR A 44 7.43 5.15 -4.90
CA THR A 44 8.68 4.38 -4.88
C THR A 44 8.98 3.78 -3.52
N TYR A 45 9.79 2.73 -3.50
CA TYR A 45 10.38 2.21 -2.27
C TYR A 45 11.86 1.87 -2.51
N LYS A 46 12.64 1.83 -1.42
CA LYS A 46 14.10 1.67 -1.50
C LYS A 46 14.64 0.45 -0.76
N ALA A 47 13.77 -0.37 -0.18
CA ALA A 47 14.23 -1.56 0.52
C ALA A 47 14.93 -2.49 -0.48
N GLU A 48 16.20 -2.79 -0.22
CA GLU A 48 16.96 -3.70 -1.07
C GLU A 48 16.52 -5.15 -0.80
N ILE A 49 15.76 -5.70 -1.74
CA ILE A 49 15.39 -7.11 -1.75
C ILE A 49 15.87 -7.65 -3.08
N PHE A 50 16.75 -8.63 -3.04
CA PHE A 50 17.24 -9.27 -4.26
C PHE A 50 16.23 -10.31 -4.73
N ASP A 51 16.08 -10.46 -6.04
CA ASP A 51 15.29 -11.56 -6.58
C ASP A 51 16.05 -12.89 -6.44
N GLU A 52 15.40 -14.00 -6.77
CA GLU A 52 16.01 -15.32 -6.64
C GLU A 52 17.29 -15.48 -7.46
N ASP A 53 17.31 -14.93 -8.67
CA ASP A 53 18.47 -15.02 -9.55
C ASP A 53 19.68 -14.29 -8.97
N THR A 54 19.46 -13.11 -8.39
CA THR A 54 20.50 -12.36 -7.73
C THR A 54 20.95 -13.07 -6.44
N ALA A 55 19.99 -13.60 -5.68
CA ALA A 55 20.27 -14.29 -4.43
C ALA A 55 21.12 -15.55 -4.61
N MET A 56 20.96 -16.25 -5.73
CA MET A 56 21.74 -17.46 -6.02
C MET A 56 23.23 -17.21 -6.21
N GLY A 57 23.63 -15.99 -6.51
CA GLY A 57 25.03 -15.60 -6.63
C GLY A 57 25.68 -15.14 -5.34
N LEU A 58 24.94 -15.15 -4.22
CA LEU A 58 25.42 -14.66 -2.94
C LEU A 58 26.14 -15.76 -2.14
N SER A 59 27.08 -15.36 -1.27
CA SER A 59 27.64 -16.27 -0.28
C SER A 59 26.56 -16.63 0.76
N ASP A 60 26.81 -17.66 1.56
CA ASP A 60 25.86 -18.09 2.60
C ASP A 60 25.56 -16.95 3.58
N GLU A 61 26.58 -16.18 3.97
CA GLU A 61 26.41 -15.04 4.87
C GLU A 61 25.57 -13.94 4.23
N GLU A 62 25.83 -13.62 2.97
CA GLU A 62 25.08 -12.62 2.22
C GLU A 62 23.64 -13.06 2.00
N PHE A 63 23.44 -14.35 1.73
CA PHE A 63 22.11 -14.93 1.56
C PHE A 63 21.29 -14.83 2.85
N ASP A 64 21.90 -15.13 4.00
CA ASP A 64 21.23 -15.00 5.30
C ASP A 64 20.80 -13.55 5.56
N LYS A 65 21.66 -12.59 5.26
CA LYS A 65 21.32 -11.16 5.39
C LYS A 65 20.19 -10.76 4.45
N HIS A 66 20.20 -11.29 3.25
CA HIS A 66 19.13 -11.05 2.28
C HIS A 66 17.78 -11.57 2.80
N GLU A 67 17.76 -12.79 3.33
CA GLU A 67 16.55 -13.37 3.91
C GLU A 67 16.02 -12.53 5.08
N GLU A 68 16.93 -12.06 5.95
CA GLU A 68 16.54 -11.20 7.08
C GLU A 68 15.90 -9.90 6.60
N ARG A 69 16.46 -9.28 5.58
CA ARG A 69 15.91 -8.04 4.99
C ARG A 69 14.56 -8.28 4.36
N GLU A 70 14.43 -9.36 3.60
CA GLU A 70 13.15 -9.72 2.97
C GLU A 70 12.09 -9.97 4.03
N GLN A 71 12.43 -10.71 5.09
CA GLN A 71 11.51 -10.98 6.18
C GLN A 71 11.10 -9.69 6.91
N ALA A 72 12.04 -8.77 7.13
CA ALA A 72 11.75 -7.49 7.75
C ALA A 72 10.76 -6.67 6.92
N VAL A 73 10.93 -6.65 5.60
CA VAL A 73 9.99 -5.98 4.70
C VAL A 73 8.62 -6.64 4.76
N ARG A 74 8.56 -7.97 4.71
CA ARG A 74 7.30 -8.71 4.78
C ARG A 74 6.56 -8.47 6.10
N ASP A 75 7.30 -8.37 7.20
CA ASP A 75 6.72 -8.09 8.51
C ASP A 75 6.10 -6.68 8.54
N VAL A 76 6.79 -5.68 7.98
CA VAL A 76 6.25 -4.32 7.87
C VAL A 76 5.00 -4.30 7.01
N LEU A 77 4.99 -5.01 5.88
CA LEU A 77 3.83 -5.08 5.00
C LEU A 77 2.64 -5.78 5.66
N ARG A 78 2.88 -6.82 6.45
CA ARG A 78 1.82 -7.52 7.21
C ARG A 78 1.21 -6.59 8.26
N GLU A 79 2.05 -5.86 8.98
CA GLU A 79 1.59 -4.88 9.97
C GLU A 79 0.78 -3.77 9.30
N CYS A 80 1.24 -3.31 8.13
CA CYS A 80 0.53 -2.32 7.32
C CYS A 80 -0.87 -2.82 6.94
N GLU A 81 -0.98 -4.05 6.45
CA GLU A 81 -2.26 -4.65 6.07
C GLU A 81 -3.21 -4.69 7.26
N GLY A 82 -2.74 -5.15 8.42
CA GLY A 82 -3.55 -5.24 9.63
C GLY A 82 -4.05 -3.89 10.11
N GLN A 83 -3.18 -2.89 10.15
CA GLN A 83 -3.57 -1.55 10.62
C GLN A 83 -4.45 -0.81 9.63
N LEU A 84 -4.23 -0.99 8.33
CA LEU A 84 -5.13 -0.44 7.32
C LEU A 84 -6.52 -1.06 7.42
N TYR A 85 -6.57 -2.38 7.63
CA TYR A 85 -7.84 -3.08 7.81
C TYR A 85 -8.61 -2.52 9.01
N GLU A 86 -7.94 -2.36 10.15
CA GLU A 86 -8.56 -1.80 11.36
C GLU A 86 -9.12 -0.39 11.10
N MET A 87 -8.39 0.43 10.35
CA MET A 87 -8.81 1.78 10.03
C MET A 87 -10.05 1.82 9.14
N VAL A 88 -10.06 1.02 8.06
CA VAL A 88 -11.19 1.05 7.11
C VAL A 88 -12.40 0.26 7.61
N GLU A 89 -12.20 -0.71 8.50
CA GLU A 89 -13.29 -1.45 9.13
C GLU A 89 -14.22 -0.53 9.93
N GLU A 90 -13.69 0.55 10.48
CA GLU A 90 -14.50 1.55 11.18
C GLU A 90 -15.52 2.22 10.28
N ILE A 91 -15.22 2.27 8.97
CA ILE A 91 -16.11 2.86 7.95
C ILE A 91 -17.06 1.79 7.41
N ASP A 92 -16.55 0.59 7.14
CA ASP A 92 -17.29 -0.48 6.48
C ASP A 92 -16.81 -1.84 6.97
N GLU A 93 -17.71 -2.61 7.59
CA GLU A 93 -17.42 -3.96 8.07
C GLU A 93 -17.02 -4.93 6.95
N TRP A 94 -17.47 -4.65 5.73
CA TRP A 94 -17.24 -5.50 4.57
C TRP A 94 -16.05 -5.04 3.73
N CYS A 95 -15.17 -4.25 4.33
CA CYS A 95 -13.96 -3.78 3.66
C CYS A 95 -12.97 -4.93 3.42
N SER A 96 -12.07 -4.71 2.46
CA SER A 96 -10.95 -5.61 2.26
C SER A 96 -9.66 -4.81 2.04
N VAL A 97 -8.56 -5.34 2.55
CA VAL A 97 -7.23 -4.75 2.36
C VAL A 97 -6.29 -5.88 1.94
N CYS A 98 -5.59 -5.67 0.85
CA CYS A 98 -4.59 -6.62 0.36
C CYS A 98 -3.28 -5.88 0.12
N VAL A 99 -2.21 -6.35 0.77
CA VAL A 99 -0.86 -5.82 0.59
C VAL A 99 0.01 -6.93 0.04
N SER A 100 0.64 -6.69 -1.10
CA SER A 100 1.42 -7.70 -1.81
C SER A 100 2.80 -7.17 -2.16
N LEU A 101 3.78 -8.05 -2.06
CA LEU A 101 5.13 -7.79 -2.53
C LEU A 101 5.36 -8.66 -3.77
N TYR A 102 5.51 -8.02 -4.92
CA TYR A 102 5.75 -8.70 -6.20
C TYR A 102 7.26 -8.76 -6.44
N SER A 103 7.91 -9.78 -5.86
CA SER A 103 9.37 -9.91 -5.91
C SER A 103 10.04 -8.68 -5.26
N ASN A 104 11.17 -8.22 -5.80
CA ASN A 104 11.82 -6.98 -5.34
C ASN A 104 11.41 -5.76 -6.17
N THR A 105 10.43 -5.90 -7.06
CA THR A 105 10.12 -4.85 -8.05
C THR A 105 8.98 -3.94 -7.64
N THR A 106 7.94 -4.48 -7.01
CA THR A 106 6.70 -3.73 -6.79
C THR A 106 6.02 -4.12 -5.49
N ILE A 107 5.58 -3.12 -4.73
CA ILE A 107 4.65 -3.30 -3.62
C ILE A 107 3.28 -2.80 -4.10
N GLY A 108 2.27 -3.65 -3.99
CA GLY A 108 0.90 -3.28 -4.34
C GLY A 108 0.02 -3.28 -3.11
N ILE A 109 -0.78 -2.24 -2.94
CA ILE A 109 -1.77 -2.13 -1.86
C ILE A 109 -3.12 -1.86 -2.49
N GLU A 110 -4.10 -2.67 -2.15
CA GLU A 110 -5.45 -2.57 -2.66
C GLU A 110 -6.42 -2.48 -1.48
N VAL A 111 -7.25 -1.45 -1.46
CA VAL A 111 -8.22 -1.21 -0.39
C VAL A 111 -9.61 -1.08 -1.00
N GLU A 112 -10.56 -1.91 -0.54
CA GLU A 112 -11.96 -1.78 -0.89
C GLU A 112 -12.74 -1.42 0.36
N VAL A 113 -13.44 -0.30 0.32
CA VAL A 113 -14.24 0.19 1.44
C VAL A 113 -15.43 0.97 0.90
N ASP A 114 -16.62 0.67 1.41
CA ASP A 114 -17.85 1.38 1.08
C ASP A 114 -18.10 1.49 -0.44
N GLU A 115 -17.92 0.36 -1.16
CA GLU A 115 -18.07 0.22 -2.61
C GLU A 115 -17.02 1.02 -3.43
N MET A 116 -16.00 1.55 -2.76
CA MET A 116 -14.89 2.24 -3.41
C MET A 116 -13.65 1.34 -3.43
N LYS A 117 -12.88 1.44 -4.50
CA LYS A 117 -11.64 0.69 -4.64
C LYS A 117 -10.48 1.65 -4.84
N PHE A 118 -9.44 1.50 -4.01
CA PHE A 118 -8.23 2.30 -4.10
C PHE A 118 -7.04 1.39 -4.33
N GLU A 119 -6.20 1.72 -5.30
CA GLU A 119 -5.00 0.97 -5.62
C GLU A 119 -3.78 1.89 -5.47
N TYR A 120 -2.76 1.38 -4.77
CA TYR A 120 -1.51 2.07 -4.56
C TYR A 120 -0.39 1.15 -5.01
N GLU A 121 0.51 1.65 -5.85
CA GLU A 121 1.62 0.86 -6.37
C GLU A 121 2.92 1.61 -6.15
N PHE A 122 3.91 0.91 -5.61
CA PHE A 122 5.22 1.47 -5.31
C PHE A 122 6.29 0.62 -5.99
N LYS A 123 7.11 1.24 -6.82
CA LYS A 123 8.15 0.53 -7.56
C LYS A 123 9.48 0.66 -6.88
N ASN A 124 10.25 -0.44 -6.87
CA ASN A 124 11.58 -0.44 -6.28
C ASN A 124 12.50 0.46 -7.09
N ARG A 125 13.05 1.47 -6.44
CA ARG A 125 13.97 2.43 -7.04
C ARG A 125 15.21 1.79 -7.65
N TYR A 126 15.65 0.66 -7.10
CA TYR A 126 16.85 -0.05 -7.54
C TYR A 126 16.56 -1.16 -8.55
N SER A 127 15.31 -1.42 -8.84
CA SER A 127 14.92 -2.40 -9.86
C SER A 127 15.13 -1.79 -11.26
N LYS A 128 15.71 -2.57 -12.12
CA LYS A 128 15.91 -2.16 -13.50
C LYS A 128 14.70 -2.49 -14.37
#